data_c401b46c1b4af7d587b47f08a8c4d0d0
#
_entry.id   c401b46c1b4af7d587b47f08a8c4d0d0
#
_cell.length_a   1.000
_cell.length_b   1.000
_cell.length_c   1.000
_cell.angle_alpha   90.00
_cell.angle_beta   90.00
_cell.angle_gamma   90.00
#
_symmetry.space_group_name_H-M   'P 1'
#
loop_
_entity.id
_entity.type
_entity.pdbx_description
1 polymer ?
#
loop_
_entity_poly.entity_id
_entity_poly.type
_entity_poly.pdbx_seq_one_letter_code
_entity_poly.pdbx_strand_id
1 'polypeptide(L)'
;MKITDIRAIYPNYRQPLGGWRPYLWQIVVRVETDAGVSGYGYGGGGVAAVEVVNRHLRELLLDEVCDSPADIERLWDKLYAASIPYGRGGIAIMALSGIDIALWDLLGRAERQPVYALLGGASAPSIRAYASGDDPEWFAESGFTAHKVPFSRPAGASAFELAAAAAEESRRHLGADALLMFDCYMAWDAAATREMARTLAPYDIYWFEDVLTPDDLDGLAALRPQIKPIQLAGGEHDFTHHRFADIARAGALDIWQPDVTWCGGVT
;
A
#
# COMPACT_ATOMS: atom_id res chain seq x y z
N MET A 1 23.37 -14.01 12.54
CA MET A 1 23.71 -13.99 11.10
C MET A 1 24.23 -12.60 10.76
N LYS A 2 25.39 -12.53 10.10
CA LYS A 2 25.91 -11.26 9.57
C LYS A 2 25.53 -11.10 8.12
N ILE A 3 25.12 -9.92 7.73
CA ILE A 3 24.80 -9.59 6.35
C ILE A 3 26.09 -9.49 5.55
N THR A 4 26.23 -10.28 4.48
CA THR A 4 27.42 -10.33 3.62
C THR A 4 27.23 -9.65 2.28
N ASP A 5 26.01 -9.60 1.77
CA ASP A 5 25.68 -8.86 0.54
C ASP A 5 24.21 -8.44 0.50
N ILE A 6 23.94 -7.35 -0.19
CA ILE A 6 22.59 -6.88 -0.53
C ILE A 6 22.59 -6.43 -1.97
N ARG A 7 21.61 -6.90 -2.73
CA ARG A 7 21.48 -6.56 -4.13
C ARG A 7 20.04 -6.37 -4.53
N ALA A 8 19.77 -5.23 -5.14
CA ALA A 8 18.52 -4.95 -5.83
C ALA A 8 18.68 -5.14 -7.34
N ILE A 9 17.62 -5.62 -7.97
CA ILE A 9 17.49 -5.70 -9.42
C ILE A 9 16.15 -5.12 -9.87
N TYR A 10 16.12 -4.56 -11.08
CA TYR A 10 14.87 -4.25 -11.78
C TYR A 10 14.51 -5.45 -12.66
N PRO A 11 13.37 -6.11 -12.41
CA PRO A 11 12.97 -7.29 -13.19
C PRO A 11 12.76 -6.95 -14.67
N ASN A 12 13.04 -7.91 -15.55
CA ASN A 12 12.65 -7.80 -16.95
C ASN A 12 11.18 -8.19 -17.11
N TYR A 13 10.30 -7.21 -17.13
CA TYR A 13 8.87 -7.44 -17.27
C TYR A 13 8.54 -7.92 -18.69
N ARG A 14 7.80 -9.04 -18.78
CA ARG A 14 7.44 -9.67 -20.07
C ARG A 14 6.39 -8.86 -20.84
N GLN A 15 5.58 -8.09 -20.13
CA GLN A 15 4.55 -7.23 -20.72
C GLN A 15 4.96 -5.76 -20.57
N PRO A 16 4.66 -4.91 -21.56
CA PRO A 16 4.88 -3.49 -21.45
C PRO A 16 4.10 -2.91 -20.27
N LEU A 17 4.79 -2.19 -19.40
CA LEU A 17 4.18 -1.45 -18.31
C LEU A 17 3.67 -0.11 -18.86
N GLY A 18 2.40 0.24 -18.56
CA GLY A 18 1.80 1.50 -18.99
C GLY A 18 2.04 2.67 -18.02
N GLY A 19 1.74 3.87 -18.48
CA GLY A 19 1.78 5.09 -17.68
C GLY A 19 3.20 5.43 -17.18
N TRP A 20 3.34 5.71 -15.88
CA TRP A 20 4.60 6.04 -15.21
C TRP A 20 5.45 4.84 -14.84
N ARG A 21 4.90 3.61 -14.91
CA ARG A 21 5.55 2.36 -14.47
C ARG A 21 6.83 1.97 -15.21
N PRO A 22 7.03 2.28 -16.50
CA PRO A 22 8.31 1.99 -17.17
C PRO A 22 9.48 2.57 -16.37
N TYR A 23 10.44 1.73 -15.98
CA TYR A 23 11.63 2.07 -15.20
C TYR A 23 11.42 2.47 -13.73
N LEU A 24 10.17 2.73 -13.29
CA LEU A 24 9.87 3.15 -11.92
C LEU A 24 9.01 2.13 -11.12
N TRP A 25 8.78 0.96 -11.69
CA TRP A 25 7.94 -0.08 -11.06
C TRP A 25 8.69 -0.84 -9.96
N GLN A 26 8.23 -2.03 -9.63
CA GLN A 26 8.74 -2.82 -8.51
C GLN A 26 10.15 -3.34 -8.77
N ILE A 27 10.97 -3.37 -7.72
CA ILE A 27 12.28 -4.00 -7.66
C ILE A 27 12.24 -5.26 -6.81
N VAL A 28 13.21 -6.13 -7.01
CA VAL A 28 13.47 -7.28 -6.12
C VAL A 28 14.79 -7.04 -5.40
N VAL A 29 14.75 -7.16 -4.08
CA VAL A 29 15.95 -7.06 -3.21
C VAL A 29 16.27 -8.44 -2.66
N ARG A 30 17.56 -8.81 -2.65
CA ARG A 30 18.08 -9.99 -1.99
C ARG A 30 19.08 -9.57 -0.93
N VAL A 31 18.98 -10.15 0.27
CA VAL A 31 19.93 -10.03 1.36
C VAL A 31 20.57 -11.39 1.59
N GLU A 32 21.89 -11.45 1.68
CA GLU A 32 22.68 -12.67 1.94
C GLU A 32 23.40 -12.58 3.27
N THR A 33 23.64 -13.72 3.91
CA THR A 33 24.34 -13.81 5.20
C THR A 33 25.47 -14.83 5.21
N ASP A 34 26.36 -14.70 6.20
CA ASP A 34 27.44 -15.66 6.49
C ASP A 34 26.92 -17.06 6.90
N ALA A 35 25.66 -17.16 7.33
CA ALA A 35 25.00 -18.44 7.64
C ALA A 35 24.45 -19.16 6.38
N GLY A 36 24.62 -18.60 5.19
CA GLY A 36 24.13 -19.17 3.93
C GLY A 36 22.61 -19.06 3.74
N VAL A 37 21.92 -18.30 4.60
CA VAL A 37 20.50 -17.98 4.45
C VAL A 37 20.37 -16.68 3.66
N SER A 38 19.41 -16.63 2.74
CA SER A 38 19.08 -15.43 1.97
C SER A 38 17.61 -15.07 2.13
N GLY A 39 17.31 -13.78 2.24
CA GLY A 39 15.96 -13.23 2.24
C GLY A 39 15.69 -12.40 0.98
N TYR A 40 14.41 -12.32 0.60
CA TYR A 40 13.94 -11.62 -0.59
C TYR A 40 12.81 -10.66 -0.25
N GLY A 41 12.83 -9.48 -0.85
CA GLY A 41 11.79 -8.47 -0.67
C GLY A 41 11.44 -7.74 -1.96
N TYR A 42 10.26 -7.15 -1.99
CA TYR A 42 9.82 -6.26 -3.05
C TYR A 42 9.83 -4.82 -2.55
N GLY A 43 10.25 -3.90 -3.42
CA GLY A 43 10.14 -2.46 -3.21
C GLY A 43 9.65 -1.78 -4.47
N GLY A 44 9.31 -0.50 -4.40
CA GLY A 44 8.97 0.32 -5.55
C GLY A 44 10.17 1.12 -6.08
N GLY A 45 9.90 2.12 -6.94
CA GLY A 45 10.86 3.12 -7.40
C GLY A 45 11.81 2.69 -8.53
N GLY A 46 11.67 1.47 -9.03
CA GLY A 46 12.34 0.97 -10.23
C GLY A 46 13.86 1.13 -10.24
N VAL A 47 14.41 1.47 -11.40
CA VAL A 47 15.87 1.60 -11.57
C VAL A 47 16.49 2.64 -10.63
N ALA A 48 15.77 3.68 -10.26
CA ALA A 48 16.25 4.68 -9.32
C ALA A 48 16.42 4.08 -7.90
N ALA A 49 15.45 3.28 -7.44
CA ALA A 49 15.54 2.57 -6.17
C ALA A 49 16.65 1.50 -6.19
N VAL A 50 16.88 0.82 -7.33
CA VAL A 50 18.01 -0.10 -7.49
C VAL A 50 19.34 0.60 -7.21
N GLU A 51 19.53 1.82 -7.72
CA GLU A 51 20.76 2.59 -7.46
C GLU A 51 20.87 3.03 -5.98
N VAL A 52 19.74 3.43 -5.37
CA VAL A 52 19.71 3.77 -3.92
C VAL A 52 20.12 2.56 -3.08
N VAL A 53 19.57 1.38 -3.35
CA VAL A 53 19.94 0.15 -2.63
C VAL A 53 21.40 -0.20 -2.87
N ASN A 54 21.81 -0.35 -4.14
CA ASN A 54 23.11 -0.94 -4.49
C ASN A 54 24.30 -0.02 -4.23
N ARG A 55 24.10 1.33 -4.22
CA ARG A 55 25.19 2.29 -4.05
C ARG A 55 25.29 2.89 -2.65
N HIS A 56 24.15 3.06 -1.96
CA HIS A 56 24.15 3.73 -0.67
C HIS A 56 23.71 2.81 0.47
N LEU A 57 22.50 2.24 0.41
CA LEU A 57 21.96 1.51 1.56
C LEU A 57 22.72 0.20 1.83
N ARG A 58 23.24 -0.45 0.79
CA ARG A 58 24.04 -1.66 0.88
C ARG A 58 25.22 -1.48 1.83
N GLU A 59 26.02 -0.43 1.65
CA GLU A 59 27.24 -0.20 2.43
C GLU A 59 26.97 0.00 3.93
N LEU A 60 25.77 0.45 4.28
CA LEU A 60 25.34 0.65 5.66
C LEU A 60 24.97 -0.65 6.38
N LEU A 61 24.70 -1.71 5.62
CA LEU A 61 24.21 -2.97 6.16
C LEU A 61 25.24 -4.10 6.12
N LEU A 62 26.35 -3.95 5.40
CA LEU A 62 27.42 -4.94 5.40
C LEU A 62 27.97 -5.13 6.81
N ASP A 63 28.22 -6.40 7.19
CA ASP A 63 28.66 -6.84 8.52
C ASP A 63 27.69 -6.59 9.68
N GLU A 64 26.51 -6.01 9.43
CA GLU A 64 25.45 -5.87 10.45
C GLU A 64 24.84 -7.24 10.80
N VAL A 65 24.39 -7.35 12.04
CA VAL A 65 23.71 -8.54 12.57
C VAL A 65 22.21 -8.42 12.38
N CYS A 66 21.57 -9.52 11.95
CA CYS A 66 20.13 -9.65 11.83
C CYS A 66 19.71 -11.04 12.37
N ASP A 67 19.39 -11.10 13.67
CA ASP A 67 19.02 -12.33 14.38
C ASP A 67 17.66 -12.20 15.11
N SER A 68 17.07 -11.01 15.10
CA SER A 68 15.83 -10.73 15.82
C SER A 68 15.01 -9.64 15.15
N PRO A 69 13.68 -9.53 15.46
CA PRO A 69 12.87 -8.39 15.06
C PRO A 69 13.47 -7.04 15.47
N ALA A 70 14.04 -6.95 16.67
CA ALA A 70 14.69 -5.73 17.16
C ALA A 70 15.91 -5.32 16.33
N ASP A 71 16.64 -6.28 15.74
CA ASP A 71 17.70 -5.96 14.81
C ASP A 71 17.16 -5.37 13.52
N ILE A 72 16.03 -5.88 13.01
CA ILE A 72 15.38 -5.34 11.81
C ILE A 72 14.93 -3.90 12.06
N GLU A 73 14.26 -3.62 13.18
CA GLU A 73 13.85 -2.26 13.58
C GLU A 73 15.07 -1.32 13.66
N ARG A 74 16.14 -1.74 14.32
CA ARG A 74 17.40 -0.97 14.43
C ARG A 74 18.02 -0.68 13.06
N LEU A 75 18.02 -1.67 12.16
CA LEU A 75 18.54 -1.52 10.80
C LEU A 75 17.66 -0.58 9.98
N TRP A 76 16.34 -0.69 10.14
CA TRP A 76 15.38 0.24 9.52
C TRP A 76 15.67 1.69 9.92
N ASP A 77 15.80 1.96 11.22
CA ASP A 77 16.10 3.29 11.75
C ASP A 77 17.43 3.84 11.20
N LYS A 78 18.45 2.97 11.10
CA LYS A 78 19.75 3.33 10.52
C LYS A 78 19.62 3.75 9.06
N LEU A 79 18.88 3.00 8.25
CA LEU A 79 18.66 3.28 6.84
C LEU A 79 17.80 4.55 6.66
N TYR A 80 16.75 4.69 7.46
CA TYR A 80 15.89 5.87 7.43
C TYR A 80 16.69 7.14 7.77
N ALA A 81 17.45 7.13 8.86
CA ALA A 81 18.28 8.26 9.25
C ALA A 81 19.28 8.65 8.14
N ALA A 82 19.90 7.67 7.48
CA ALA A 82 20.82 7.92 6.38
C ALA A 82 20.13 8.48 5.12
N SER A 83 18.83 8.19 4.93
CA SER A 83 18.05 8.66 3.78
C SER A 83 17.46 10.07 3.97
N ILE A 84 17.34 10.58 5.21
CA ILE A 84 16.72 11.87 5.53
C ILE A 84 17.15 13.02 4.60
N PRO A 85 18.45 13.18 4.26
CA PRO A 85 18.89 14.31 3.43
C PRO A 85 18.35 14.30 1.99
N TYR A 86 17.98 13.14 1.45
CA TYR A 86 17.55 13.02 0.04
C TYR A 86 16.18 12.37 -0.14
N GLY A 87 15.57 11.79 0.91
CA GLY A 87 14.25 11.21 0.78
C GLY A 87 13.67 10.65 2.08
N ARG A 88 12.63 11.29 2.59
CA ARG A 88 11.79 10.82 3.70
C ARG A 88 10.48 10.20 3.22
N GLY A 89 10.32 10.06 1.92
CA GLY A 89 9.18 9.52 1.20
C GLY A 89 9.59 9.17 -0.22
N GLY A 90 8.68 8.63 -1.01
CA GLY A 90 8.91 8.28 -2.40
C GLY A 90 10.00 7.23 -2.58
N ILE A 91 10.81 7.38 -3.61
CA ILE A 91 11.76 6.37 -4.10
C ILE A 91 12.74 5.87 -3.03
N ALA A 92 13.21 6.75 -2.13
CA ALA A 92 14.14 6.35 -1.07
C ALA A 92 13.48 5.38 -0.07
N ILE A 93 12.23 5.64 0.31
CA ILE A 93 11.49 4.78 1.24
C ILE A 93 11.00 3.51 0.53
N MET A 94 10.62 3.60 -0.74
CA MET A 94 10.32 2.41 -1.56
C MET A 94 11.53 1.47 -1.67
N ALA A 95 12.75 2.00 -1.80
CA ALA A 95 13.99 1.22 -1.77
C ALA A 95 14.21 0.55 -0.40
N LEU A 96 13.96 1.31 0.68
CA LEU A 96 14.04 0.81 2.05
C LEU A 96 13.01 -0.30 2.30
N SER A 97 11.78 -0.16 1.79
CA SER A 97 10.74 -1.19 1.87
C SER A 97 11.22 -2.54 1.35
N GLY A 98 11.88 -2.54 0.19
CA GLY A 98 12.42 -3.77 -0.40
C GLY A 98 13.47 -4.44 0.48
N ILE A 99 14.31 -3.66 1.16
CA ILE A 99 15.30 -4.18 2.12
C ILE A 99 14.59 -4.72 3.36
N ASP A 100 13.68 -3.97 3.93
CA ASP A 100 12.96 -4.35 5.16
C ASP A 100 12.23 -5.68 4.98
N ILE A 101 11.45 -5.81 3.91
CA ILE A 101 10.76 -7.07 3.57
C ILE A 101 11.77 -8.22 3.40
N ALA A 102 12.94 -7.96 2.78
CA ALA A 102 13.97 -8.98 2.62
C ALA A 102 14.57 -9.40 3.97
N LEU A 103 14.73 -8.49 4.93
CA LEU A 103 15.21 -8.79 6.28
C LEU A 103 14.18 -9.62 7.07
N TRP A 104 12.87 -9.30 6.93
CA TRP A 104 11.80 -10.10 7.54
C TRP A 104 11.71 -11.51 6.90
N ASP A 105 11.86 -11.64 5.58
CA ASP A 105 11.91 -12.95 4.90
C ASP A 105 13.16 -13.73 5.33
N LEU A 106 14.32 -13.07 5.47
CA LEU A 106 15.56 -13.67 5.97
C LEU A 106 15.37 -14.29 7.36
N LEU A 107 14.84 -13.51 8.29
CA LEU A 107 14.58 -13.96 9.66
C LEU A 107 13.57 -15.10 9.68
N GLY A 108 12.48 -14.98 8.92
CA GLY A 108 11.45 -16.01 8.80
C GLY A 108 12.00 -17.34 8.26
N ARG A 109 12.91 -17.29 7.28
CA ARG A 109 13.59 -18.48 6.75
C ARG A 109 14.57 -19.10 7.76
N ALA A 110 15.33 -18.27 8.47
CA ALA A 110 16.24 -18.73 9.50
C ALA A 110 15.50 -19.44 10.63
N GLU A 111 14.43 -18.86 11.11
CA GLU A 111 13.57 -19.38 12.19
C GLU A 111 12.55 -20.43 11.71
N ARG A 112 12.42 -20.65 10.40
CA ARG A 112 11.40 -21.52 9.77
C ARG A 112 9.98 -21.16 10.19
N GLN A 113 9.72 -19.87 10.28
CA GLN A 113 8.42 -19.31 10.65
C GLN A 113 7.94 -18.28 9.61
N PRO A 114 6.65 -18.22 9.34
CA PRO A 114 6.10 -17.13 8.51
C PRO A 114 6.18 -15.80 9.25
N VAL A 115 6.30 -14.70 8.50
CA VAL A 115 6.47 -13.35 9.07
C VAL A 115 5.38 -13.00 10.08
N TYR A 116 4.11 -13.38 9.83
CA TYR A 116 3.03 -13.10 10.77
C TYR A 116 3.25 -13.74 12.17
N ALA A 117 3.94 -14.88 12.22
CA ALA A 117 4.25 -15.53 13.50
C ALA A 117 5.36 -14.77 14.25
N LEU A 118 6.35 -14.22 13.54
CA LEU A 118 7.38 -13.35 14.10
C LEU A 118 6.80 -12.04 14.64
N LEU A 119 5.68 -11.58 14.08
CA LEU A 119 4.94 -10.40 14.50
C LEU A 119 3.94 -10.66 15.64
N GLY A 120 3.98 -11.84 16.28
CA GLY A 120 3.13 -12.18 17.41
C GLY A 120 1.95 -13.10 17.08
N GLY A 121 1.86 -13.57 15.85
CA GLY A 121 0.84 -14.54 15.41
C GLY A 121 -0.39 -13.91 14.76
N ALA A 122 -1.27 -14.77 14.26
CA ALA A 122 -2.51 -14.34 13.62
C ALA A 122 -3.57 -13.96 14.65
N SER A 123 -4.17 -12.79 14.53
CA SER A 123 -5.29 -12.34 15.37
C SER A 123 -6.64 -12.89 14.89
N ALA A 124 -6.73 -13.38 13.67
CA ALA A 124 -7.92 -13.97 13.08
C ALA A 124 -7.55 -15.14 12.16
N PRO A 125 -8.42 -16.17 12.04
CA PRO A 125 -8.15 -17.34 11.18
C PRO A 125 -8.17 -17.00 9.69
N SER A 126 -8.88 -15.95 9.30
CA SER A 126 -9.00 -15.48 7.92
C SER A 126 -9.26 -13.99 7.87
N ILE A 127 -8.93 -13.39 6.73
CA ILE A 127 -9.23 -12.00 6.40
C ILE A 127 -10.12 -11.99 5.16
N ARG A 128 -11.19 -11.16 5.15
CA ARG A 128 -12.05 -11.01 3.98
C ARG A 128 -11.24 -10.39 2.83
N ALA A 129 -11.24 -11.04 1.69
CA ALA A 129 -10.72 -10.49 0.46
C ALA A 129 -11.80 -9.68 -0.29
N TYR A 130 -11.38 -8.67 -1.03
CA TYR A 130 -12.24 -8.00 -2.02
C TYR A 130 -11.61 -8.09 -3.41
N ALA A 131 -12.47 -8.08 -4.44
CA ALA A 131 -12.03 -7.95 -5.82
C ALA A 131 -11.99 -6.47 -6.24
N SER A 132 -11.02 -6.09 -7.06
CA SER A 132 -10.90 -4.74 -7.63
C SER A 132 -10.91 -4.82 -9.15
N GLY A 133 -11.83 -4.08 -9.80
CA GLY A 133 -11.96 -4.08 -11.26
C GLY A 133 -13.36 -3.74 -11.74
N ASP A 134 -13.63 -4.01 -13.02
CA ASP A 134 -14.84 -3.58 -13.72
C ASP A 134 -15.79 -4.75 -14.08
N ASP A 135 -15.57 -5.96 -13.52
CA ASP A 135 -16.33 -7.17 -13.86
C ASP A 135 -16.98 -7.79 -12.61
N PRO A 136 -18.06 -7.19 -12.08
CA PRO A 136 -18.73 -7.67 -10.87
C PRO A 136 -19.42 -9.04 -11.07
N GLU A 137 -19.77 -9.43 -12.29
CA GLU A 137 -20.33 -10.74 -12.59
C GLU A 137 -19.30 -11.84 -12.31
N TRP A 138 -18.10 -11.71 -12.89
CA TRP A 138 -17.01 -12.66 -12.66
C TRP A 138 -16.58 -12.71 -11.19
N PHE A 139 -16.60 -11.57 -10.50
CA PHE A 139 -16.26 -11.53 -9.07
C PHE A 139 -17.28 -12.30 -8.22
N ALA A 140 -18.58 -12.16 -8.53
CA ALA A 140 -19.63 -12.92 -7.87
C ALA A 140 -19.51 -14.43 -8.15
N GLU A 141 -19.28 -14.82 -9.41
CA GLU A 141 -19.04 -16.21 -9.80
C GLU A 141 -17.81 -16.81 -9.12
N SER A 142 -16.77 -15.97 -8.88
CA SER A 142 -15.55 -16.35 -8.16
C SER A 142 -15.71 -16.39 -6.64
N GLY A 143 -16.90 -16.07 -6.11
CA GLY A 143 -17.24 -16.15 -4.69
C GLY A 143 -16.80 -14.94 -3.85
N PHE A 144 -16.43 -13.82 -4.47
CA PHE A 144 -16.17 -12.59 -3.73
C PHE A 144 -17.45 -12.00 -3.15
N THR A 145 -17.35 -11.49 -1.93
CA THR A 145 -18.43 -10.80 -1.20
C THR A 145 -18.09 -9.32 -0.93
N ALA A 146 -17.09 -8.81 -1.62
CA ALA A 146 -16.66 -7.42 -1.53
C ALA A 146 -16.04 -6.99 -2.85
N HIS A 147 -16.39 -5.79 -3.33
CA HIS A 147 -15.98 -5.26 -4.63
C HIS A 147 -15.55 -3.80 -4.50
N LYS A 148 -14.35 -3.47 -5.02
CA LYS A 148 -13.83 -2.12 -5.18
C LYS A 148 -13.89 -1.72 -6.65
N VAL A 149 -14.73 -0.73 -6.97
CA VAL A 149 -14.89 -0.15 -8.30
C VAL A 149 -13.77 0.87 -8.53
N PRO A 150 -12.89 0.72 -9.53
CA PRO A 150 -11.94 1.75 -9.90
C PRO A 150 -12.67 2.90 -10.62
N PHE A 151 -12.71 4.07 -10.01
CA PHE A 151 -13.50 5.20 -10.50
C PHE A 151 -12.72 6.52 -10.48
N SER A 152 -11.62 6.61 -11.20
CA SER A 152 -10.76 7.77 -11.32
C SER A 152 -11.27 8.78 -12.36
N ARG A 153 -12.57 9.13 -12.33
CA ARG A 153 -13.19 10.08 -13.26
C ARG A 153 -13.38 11.44 -12.59
N PRO A 154 -12.98 12.54 -13.26
CA PRO A 154 -13.28 13.89 -12.77
C PRO A 154 -14.79 14.07 -12.54
N ALA A 155 -15.15 14.78 -11.48
CA ALA A 155 -16.53 15.01 -11.10
C ALA A 155 -17.29 15.81 -12.19
N GLY A 156 -18.57 15.46 -12.35
CA GLY A 156 -19.51 16.09 -13.29
C GLY A 156 -20.77 15.25 -13.42
N ALA A 157 -21.82 15.79 -14.03
CA ALA A 157 -23.12 15.11 -14.12
C ALA A 157 -23.00 13.68 -14.70
N SER A 158 -22.25 13.50 -15.78
CA SER A 158 -22.04 12.18 -16.38
C SER A 158 -21.25 11.22 -15.49
N ALA A 159 -20.33 11.72 -14.64
CA ALA A 159 -19.60 10.89 -13.71
C ALA A 159 -20.51 10.37 -12.58
N PHE A 160 -21.43 11.19 -12.08
CA PHE A 160 -22.39 10.77 -11.07
C PHE A 160 -23.34 9.68 -11.59
N GLU A 161 -23.85 9.83 -12.83
CA GLU A 161 -24.67 8.81 -13.47
C GLU A 161 -23.91 7.50 -13.69
N LEU A 162 -22.66 7.56 -14.15
CA LEU A 162 -21.80 6.39 -14.34
C LEU A 162 -21.46 5.69 -13.03
N ALA A 163 -21.21 6.45 -11.96
CA ALA A 163 -20.97 5.88 -10.65
C ALA A 163 -22.20 5.14 -10.11
N ALA A 164 -23.39 5.75 -10.26
CA ALA A 164 -24.65 5.11 -9.87
C ALA A 164 -24.89 3.81 -10.67
N ALA A 165 -24.66 3.83 -11.98
CA ALA A 165 -24.79 2.65 -12.83
C ALA A 165 -23.80 1.52 -12.42
N ALA A 166 -22.55 1.87 -12.12
CA ALA A 166 -21.56 0.90 -11.66
C ALA A 166 -21.93 0.31 -10.28
N ALA A 167 -22.46 1.13 -9.38
CA ALA A 167 -22.95 0.68 -8.09
C ALA A 167 -24.17 -0.25 -8.22
N GLU A 168 -25.12 0.09 -9.09
CA GLU A 168 -26.30 -0.73 -9.37
C GLU A 168 -25.90 -2.08 -9.97
N GLU A 169 -24.97 -2.09 -10.92
CA GLU A 169 -24.45 -3.31 -11.53
C GLU A 169 -23.74 -4.21 -10.49
N SER A 170 -22.89 -3.62 -9.65
CA SER A 170 -22.24 -4.34 -8.55
C SER A 170 -23.26 -4.96 -7.60
N ARG A 171 -24.31 -4.22 -7.22
CA ARG A 171 -25.37 -4.72 -6.34
C ARG A 171 -26.21 -5.81 -7.00
N ARG A 172 -26.43 -5.73 -8.30
CA ARG A 172 -27.16 -6.77 -9.04
C ARG A 172 -26.46 -8.12 -9.00
N HIS A 173 -25.13 -8.16 -9.13
CA HIS A 173 -24.35 -9.39 -9.18
C HIS A 173 -23.94 -9.90 -7.80
N LEU A 174 -23.47 -9.02 -6.90
CA LEU A 174 -22.95 -9.44 -5.59
C LEU A 174 -24.00 -9.41 -4.47
N GLY A 175 -25.15 -8.77 -4.68
CA GLY A 175 -26.21 -8.67 -3.69
C GLY A 175 -26.05 -7.51 -2.71
N ALA A 176 -27.05 -7.35 -1.83
CA ALA A 176 -27.13 -6.23 -0.89
C ALA A 176 -26.09 -6.32 0.25
N ASP A 177 -25.74 -7.52 0.66
CA ASP A 177 -24.83 -7.76 1.81
C ASP A 177 -23.34 -7.65 1.46
N ALA A 178 -22.99 -7.52 0.18
CA ALA A 178 -21.62 -7.34 -0.26
C ALA A 178 -21.08 -5.97 0.16
N LEU A 179 -19.80 -5.89 0.53
CA LEU A 179 -19.13 -4.59 0.71
C LEU A 179 -18.86 -3.98 -0.66
N LEU A 180 -19.30 -2.75 -0.88
CA LEU A 180 -19.08 -2.02 -2.11
C LEU A 180 -18.25 -0.77 -1.85
N MET A 181 -17.16 -0.61 -2.58
CA MET A 181 -16.20 0.46 -2.42
C MET A 181 -15.91 1.16 -3.75
N PHE A 182 -15.47 2.41 -3.68
CA PHE A 182 -15.04 3.19 -4.83
C PHE A 182 -13.63 3.72 -4.61
N ASP A 183 -12.75 3.46 -5.58
CA ASP A 183 -11.39 3.99 -5.62
C ASP A 183 -11.34 5.17 -6.58
N CYS A 184 -11.15 6.35 -6.04
CA CYS A 184 -11.29 7.62 -6.75
C CYS A 184 -9.96 8.15 -7.30
N TYR A 185 -8.84 7.64 -6.81
CA TYR A 185 -7.50 8.00 -7.24
C TYR A 185 -7.29 9.52 -7.39
N MET A 186 -7.67 10.27 -6.35
CA MET A 186 -7.53 11.75 -6.25
C MET A 186 -8.24 12.54 -7.37
N ALA A 187 -9.25 11.95 -8.02
CA ALA A 187 -9.96 12.60 -9.12
C ALA A 187 -11.06 13.58 -8.67
N TRP A 188 -11.35 13.63 -7.36
CA TRP A 188 -12.42 14.44 -6.81
C TRP A 188 -11.87 15.58 -5.94
N ASP A 189 -12.72 16.53 -5.64
CA ASP A 189 -12.58 17.51 -4.57
C ASP A 189 -13.61 17.26 -3.46
N ALA A 190 -13.53 18.03 -2.38
CA ALA A 190 -14.44 17.87 -1.25
C ALA A 190 -15.93 18.12 -1.61
N ALA A 191 -16.21 19.01 -2.57
CA ALA A 191 -17.59 19.29 -3.02
C ALA A 191 -18.13 18.12 -3.84
N ALA A 192 -17.34 17.63 -4.77
CA ALA A 192 -17.64 16.46 -5.59
C ALA A 192 -17.83 15.20 -4.75
N THR A 193 -16.98 14.98 -3.75
CA THR A 193 -17.09 13.82 -2.85
C THR A 193 -18.41 13.84 -2.08
N ARG A 194 -18.85 15.00 -1.58
CA ARG A 194 -20.15 15.13 -0.92
C ARG A 194 -21.33 14.85 -1.86
N GLU A 195 -21.25 15.32 -3.10
CA GLU A 195 -22.30 15.06 -4.08
C GLU A 195 -22.33 13.59 -4.49
N MET A 196 -21.17 12.98 -4.70
CA MET A 196 -21.05 11.54 -4.95
C MET A 196 -21.63 10.72 -3.79
N ALA A 197 -21.37 11.12 -2.55
CA ALA A 197 -21.94 10.47 -1.38
C ALA A 197 -23.49 10.51 -1.36
N ARG A 198 -24.09 11.64 -1.79
CA ARG A 198 -25.54 11.73 -1.92
C ARG A 198 -26.08 10.87 -3.06
N THR A 199 -25.41 10.91 -4.22
CA THR A 199 -25.77 10.12 -5.40
C THR A 199 -25.75 8.62 -5.11
N LEU A 200 -24.72 8.18 -4.38
CA LEU A 200 -24.50 6.76 -4.08
C LEU A 200 -25.15 6.29 -2.77
N ALA A 201 -25.85 7.18 -2.04
CA ALA A 201 -26.52 6.82 -0.78
C ALA A 201 -27.46 5.59 -0.89
N PRO A 202 -28.20 5.35 -2.01
CA PRO A 202 -29.06 4.19 -2.15
C PRO A 202 -28.32 2.85 -2.25
N TYR A 203 -27.02 2.88 -2.50
CA TYR A 203 -26.23 1.69 -2.79
C TYR A 203 -25.38 1.21 -1.61
N ASP A 204 -25.47 1.77 -0.42
CA ASP A 204 -24.77 1.39 0.81
C ASP A 204 -23.25 1.21 0.58
N ILE A 205 -22.59 2.30 0.21
CA ILE A 205 -21.15 2.32 -0.06
C ILE A 205 -20.38 2.21 1.26
N TYR A 206 -19.43 1.28 1.33
CA TYR A 206 -18.62 1.04 2.51
C TYR A 206 -17.51 2.08 2.67
N TRP A 207 -16.70 2.34 1.61
CA TRP A 207 -15.74 3.43 1.62
C TRP A 207 -15.57 4.12 0.25
N PHE A 208 -15.08 5.36 0.31
CA PHE A 208 -14.40 6.04 -0.79
C PHE A 208 -12.91 6.07 -0.50
N GLU A 209 -12.09 5.67 -1.48
CA GLU A 209 -10.63 5.58 -1.41
C GLU A 209 -10.01 6.73 -2.20
N ASP A 210 -8.97 7.35 -1.62
CA ASP A 210 -8.14 8.39 -2.22
C ASP A 210 -8.94 9.53 -2.88
N VAL A 211 -9.90 10.11 -2.15
CA VAL A 211 -10.77 11.17 -2.70
C VAL A 211 -10.05 12.50 -2.93
N LEU A 212 -9.11 12.86 -2.04
CA LEU A 212 -8.24 14.04 -2.14
C LEU A 212 -6.78 13.59 -2.21
N THR A 213 -5.88 14.54 -2.53
CA THR A 213 -4.44 14.24 -2.47
C THR A 213 -4.00 13.91 -1.04
N PRO A 214 -3.02 13.03 -0.85
CA PRO A 214 -2.55 12.65 0.48
C PRO A 214 -2.03 13.84 1.28
N ASP A 215 -1.57 14.92 0.63
CA ASP A 215 -1.09 16.13 1.31
C ASP A 215 -2.17 16.94 2.03
N ASP A 216 -3.44 16.80 1.63
CA ASP A 216 -4.57 17.56 2.19
C ASP A 216 -5.21 16.86 3.39
N LEU A 217 -4.43 16.65 4.47
CA LEU A 217 -4.94 16.02 5.70
C LEU A 217 -6.08 16.82 6.35
N ASP A 218 -6.02 18.14 6.32
CA ASP A 218 -7.04 19.00 6.91
C ASP A 218 -8.34 18.88 6.11
N GLY A 219 -8.26 18.83 4.78
CA GLY A 219 -9.40 18.59 3.89
C GLY A 219 -10.04 17.23 4.12
N LEU A 220 -9.24 16.16 4.24
CA LEU A 220 -9.72 14.81 4.54
C LEU A 220 -10.39 14.76 5.92
N ALA A 221 -9.78 15.33 6.96
CA ALA A 221 -10.33 15.37 8.31
C ALA A 221 -11.66 16.15 8.38
N ALA A 222 -11.76 17.27 7.64
CA ALA A 222 -12.99 18.05 7.56
C ALA A 222 -14.09 17.32 6.76
N LEU A 223 -13.73 16.59 5.71
CA LEU A 223 -14.66 15.87 4.83
C LEU A 223 -15.25 14.62 5.51
N ARG A 224 -14.44 13.88 6.25
CA ARG A 224 -14.78 12.59 6.86
C ARG A 224 -16.15 12.56 7.59
N PRO A 225 -16.48 13.50 8.49
CA PRO A 225 -17.78 13.51 9.15
C PRO A 225 -18.94 13.87 8.24
N GLN A 226 -18.68 14.51 7.08
CA GLN A 226 -19.71 15.04 6.18
C GLN A 226 -20.29 14.00 5.23
N ILE A 227 -19.61 12.85 5.06
CA ILE A 227 -20.02 11.78 4.16
C ILE A 227 -20.47 10.51 4.87
N LYS A 228 -20.54 10.52 6.20
CA LYS A 228 -21.03 9.36 6.96
C LYS A 228 -22.43 8.94 6.46
N PRO A 229 -22.72 7.61 6.38
CA PRO A 229 -21.96 6.50 6.96
C PRO A 229 -20.76 6.01 6.11
N ILE A 230 -20.55 6.55 4.89
CA ILE A 230 -19.42 6.16 4.04
C ILE A 230 -18.12 6.49 4.75
N GLN A 231 -17.17 5.55 4.74
CA GLN A 231 -15.86 5.73 5.36
C GLN A 231 -14.88 6.34 4.35
N LEU A 232 -13.87 7.06 4.83
CA LEU A 232 -12.71 7.47 4.03
C LEU A 232 -11.58 6.46 4.20
N ALA A 233 -11.11 5.91 3.08
CA ALA A 233 -9.94 5.07 3.00
C ALA A 233 -8.81 5.77 2.22
N GLY A 234 -7.57 5.42 2.50
CA GLY A 234 -6.40 5.93 1.80
C GLY A 234 -5.11 5.59 2.52
N GLY A 235 -3.99 6.09 2.00
CA GLY A 235 -2.68 5.85 2.58
C GLY A 235 -1.74 5.04 1.69
N GLU A 236 -2.18 4.57 0.52
CA GLU A 236 -1.29 3.83 -0.41
C GLU A 236 -0.15 4.71 -0.97
N HIS A 237 -0.33 6.03 -0.93
CA HIS A 237 0.67 7.02 -1.34
C HIS A 237 1.42 7.65 -0.17
N ASP A 238 1.19 7.20 1.08
CA ASP A 238 1.83 7.71 2.28
C ASP A 238 3.03 6.86 2.70
N PHE A 239 4.03 7.51 3.32
CA PHE A 239 5.32 6.91 3.62
C PHE A 239 5.65 7.03 5.10
N THR A 240 6.13 5.94 5.69
CA THR A 240 6.61 5.79 7.05
C THR A 240 5.54 5.91 8.14
N HIS A 241 5.79 5.27 9.26
CA HIS A 241 4.96 5.37 10.46
C HIS A 241 4.79 6.82 10.96
N HIS A 242 5.73 7.73 10.64
CA HIS A 242 5.60 9.14 10.98
C HIS A 242 4.39 9.78 10.30
N ARG A 243 4.20 9.50 9.01
CA ARG A 243 3.05 10.02 8.26
C ARG A 243 1.73 9.43 8.74
N PHE A 244 1.70 8.12 9.03
CA PHE A 244 0.52 7.49 9.60
C PHE A 244 0.18 8.03 11.00
N ALA A 245 1.18 8.43 11.79
CA ALA A 245 0.94 9.15 13.04
C ALA A 245 0.33 10.55 12.80
N ASP A 246 0.68 11.23 11.71
CA ASP A 246 0.04 12.51 11.33
C ASP A 246 -1.41 12.30 10.91
N ILE A 247 -1.69 11.29 10.09
CA ILE A 247 -3.05 10.88 9.69
C ILE A 247 -3.90 10.56 10.93
N ALA A 248 -3.35 9.82 11.90
CA ALA A 248 -4.03 9.51 13.16
C ALA A 248 -4.36 10.76 13.97
N ARG A 249 -3.39 11.66 14.13
CA ARG A 249 -3.56 12.92 14.88
C ARG A 249 -4.59 13.84 14.25
N ALA A 250 -4.60 13.93 12.93
CA ALA A 250 -5.57 14.71 12.18
C ALA A 250 -6.97 14.06 12.18
N GLY A 251 -7.07 12.76 12.44
CA GLY A 251 -8.31 12.00 12.26
C GLY A 251 -8.78 12.01 10.81
N ALA A 252 -7.85 11.97 9.85
CA ALA A 252 -8.11 12.21 8.44
C ALA A 252 -8.79 11.03 7.74
N LEU A 253 -8.52 9.81 8.14
CA LEU A 253 -9.02 8.59 7.52
C LEU A 253 -9.69 7.66 8.55
N ASP A 254 -10.66 6.89 8.09
CA ASP A 254 -11.28 5.79 8.85
C ASP A 254 -10.54 4.47 8.63
N ILE A 255 -10.04 4.24 7.42
CA ILE A 255 -9.35 3.04 6.99
C ILE A 255 -7.98 3.43 6.42
N TRP A 256 -6.93 2.77 6.91
CA TRP A 256 -5.57 3.00 6.46
C TRP A 256 -5.12 1.86 5.56
N GLN A 257 -4.52 2.20 4.43
CA GLN A 257 -4.08 1.26 3.40
C GLN A 257 -2.57 1.42 3.13
N PRO A 258 -1.68 1.18 4.13
CA PRO A 258 -0.25 1.24 3.89
C PRO A 258 0.17 0.15 2.90
N ASP A 259 0.85 0.53 1.82
CA ASP A 259 1.50 -0.42 0.93
C ASP A 259 2.88 -0.74 1.50
N VAL A 260 3.06 -1.93 2.05
CA VAL A 260 4.34 -2.35 2.65
C VAL A 260 5.50 -2.39 1.65
N THR A 261 5.21 -2.44 0.35
CA THR A 261 6.26 -2.34 -0.68
C THR A 261 6.70 -0.91 -0.96
N TRP A 262 5.95 0.10 -0.43
CA TRP A 262 6.19 1.53 -0.63
C TRP A 262 6.44 2.28 0.67
N CYS A 263 5.65 2.00 1.72
CA CYS A 263 5.60 2.85 2.91
C CYS A 263 6.80 2.72 3.87
N GLY A 264 7.74 1.84 3.61
CA GLY A 264 8.90 1.59 4.46
C GLY A 264 9.08 0.12 4.85
N GLY A 265 8.19 -0.76 4.42
CA GLY A 265 8.23 -2.18 4.72
C GLY A 265 7.19 -2.60 5.76
N VAL A 266 7.48 -3.72 6.41
CA VAL A 266 6.67 -4.28 7.51
C VAL A 266 6.93 -3.54 8.82
N THR A 267 8.19 -3.09 9.03
CA THR A 267 8.63 -2.34 10.20
C THR A 267 8.04 -0.94 10.26
#